data_20272f420b11de895bcfb6e945808ba2
#
_entry.id   20272f420b11de895bcfb6e945808ba2
#
_cell.length_a   1.000
_cell.length_b   1.000
_cell.length_c   1.000
_cell.angle_alpha   90.00
_cell.angle_beta   90.00
_cell.angle_gamma   90.00
#
_symmetry.space_group_name_H-M   'P 1'
#
loop_
_entity.id
_entity.type
_entity.pdbx_description
1 polymer ?
#
loop_
_entity_poly.entity_id
_entity_poly.type
_entity_poly.pdbx_seq_one_letter_code
_entity_poly.pdbx_strand_id
1 'polypeptide(L)'
;GEISRIDVPTQVMTGDEDEPCIEPSMMHKRAIPKAGLAVLAKSGHAINLEEPALFNRLLEDFFHQVEAGRWTPRDPRAAPSSLWSPDGKP
;
A
#
# COMPACT_ATOMS: atom_id res chain seq x y z
N GLY A 1 -0.80 16.36 5.10
CA GLY A 1 -0.67 16.29 6.52
C GLY A 1 0.63 15.65 6.97
N GLU A 2 0.67 15.26 8.22
CA GLU A 2 1.89 14.73 8.81
C GLU A 2 2.32 13.40 8.18
N ILE A 3 1.39 12.56 7.75
CA ILE A 3 1.76 11.28 7.15
C ILE A 3 2.48 11.45 5.81
N SER A 4 2.27 12.57 5.13
CA SER A 4 2.99 12.84 3.88
C SER A 4 4.47 13.12 4.11
N ARG A 5 4.89 13.34 5.36
CA ARG A 5 6.29 13.56 5.72
C ARG A 5 7.03 12.27 6.05
N ILE A 6 6.33 11.15 6.10
CA ILE A 6 6.98 9.87 6.33
C ILE A 6 7.84 9.55 5.12
N ASP A 7 9.15 9.43 5.35
CA ASP A 7 10.14 9.24 4.28
C ASP A 7 10.89 7.93 4.42
N VAL A 8 10.19 6.90 4.83
CA VAL A 8 10.77 5.56 4.93
C VAL A 8 9.91 4.59 4.13
N PRO A 9 10.49 3.50 3.64
CA PRO A 9 9.71 2.45 3.00
C PRO A 9 8.60 1.98 3.92
N THR A 10 7.39 1.90 3.39
CA THR A 10 6.20 1.58 4.17
C THR A 10 5.33 0.61 3.37
N GLN A 11 4.83 -0.43 4.03
CA GLN A 11 3.86 -1.30 3.43
C GLN A 11 2.57 -1.26 4.24
N VAL A 12 1.48 -0.90 3.57
CA VAL A 12 0.14 -0.89 4.14
C VAL A 12 -0.53 -2.20 3.76
N MET A 13 -1.08 -2.91 4.73
CA MET A 13 -1.78 -4.16 4.48
C MET A 13 -3.17 -4.12 5.10
N THR A 14 -4.16 -4.64 4.37
CA THR A 14 -5.53 -4.73 4.87
C THR A 14 -6.21 -5.95 4.27
N GLY A 15 -7.23 -6.48 4.94
CA GLY A 15 -8.09 -7.51 4.37
C GLY A 15 -9.26 -6.88 3.62
N ASP A 16 -9.68 -7.50 2.53
CA ASP A 16 -10.78 -6.94 1.74
C ASP A 16 -12.15 -7.07 2.43
N GLU A 17 -12.24 -7.91 3.46
CA GLU A 17 -13.46 -8.02 4.26
C GLU A 17 -13.46 -7.07 5.46
N ASP A 18 -12.42 -6.27 5.62
CA ASP A 18 -12.32 -5.26 6.67
C ASP A 18 -12.76 -3.91 6.12
N GLU A 19 -14.04 -3.80 5.83
CA GLU A 19 -14.61 -2.65 5.14
C GLU A 19 -14.23 -1.30 5.74
N PRO A 20 -14.27 -1.12 7.09
CA PRO A 20 -13.91 0.17 7.68
C PRO A 20 -12.46 0.58 7.42
N CYS A 21 -11.57 -0.36 7.12
CA CYS A 21 -10.15 -0.07 6.95
C CYS A 21 -9.72 0.08 5.50
N ILE A 22 -10.58 -0.24 4.54
CA ILE A 22 -10.21 -0.19 3.13
C ILE A 22 -9.88 1.23 2.69
N GLU A 23 -10.80 2.17 2.89
CA GLU A 23 -10.57 3.56 2.48
C GLU A 23 -9.40 4.21 3.22
N PRO A 24 -9.28 4.09 4.56
CA PRO A 24 -8.11 4.61 5.25
C PRO A 24 -6.79 4.02 4.74
N SER A 25 -6.76 2.73 4.41
CA SER A 25 -5.55 2.09 3.88
C SER A 25 -5.16 2.68 2.53
N MET A 26 -6.12 2.90 1.65
CA MET A 26 -5.88 3.53 0.36
C MET A 26 -5.40 4.96 0.52
N MET A 27 -5.96 5.70 1.48
CA MET A 27 -5.55 7.06 1.76
C MET A 27 -4.09 7.10 2.24
N HIS A 28 -3.71 6.19 3.14
CA HIS A 28 -2.34 6.09 3.61
C HIS A 28 -1.39 5.77 2.46
N LYS A 29 -1.76 4.84 1.60
CA LYS A 29 -0.95 4.50 0.44
C LYS A 29 -0.70 5.72 -0.44
N ARG A 30 -1.72 6.53 -0.67
CA ARG A 30 -1.61 7.72 -1.52
C ARG A 30 -0.82 8.84 -0.87
N ALA A 31 -0.93 8.98 0.46
CA ALA A 31 -0.30 10.07 1.19
C ALA A 31 1.16 9.84 1.52
N ILE A 32 1.56 8.59 1.77
CA ILE A 32 2.93 8.25 2.14
C ILE A 32 3.74 8.03 0.85
N PRO A 33 4.79 8.82 0.61
CA PRO A 33 5.50 8.77 -0.68
C PRO A 33 6.07 7.40 -1.05
N LYS A 34 6.56 6.65 -0.07
CA LYS A 34 7.17 5.33 -0.30
C LYS A 34 6.30 4.19 0.20
N ALA A 35 4.99 4.31 0.06
CA ALA A 35 4.07 3.28 0.53
C ALA A 35 3.62 2.36 -0.60
N GLY A 36 3.60 1.07 -0.30
CA GLY A 36 2.91 0.07 -1.10
C GLY A 36 1.65 -0.39 -0.39
N LEU A 37 0.71 -0.95 -1.12
CA LEU A 37 -0.55 -1.44 -0.57
C LEU A 37 -0.77 -2.89 -0.98
N ALA A 38 -1.07 -3.73 0.00
CA ALA A 38 -1.48 -5.11 -0.24
C ALA A 38 -2.85 -5.32 0.39
N VAL A 39 -3.80 -5.78 -0.41
CA VAL A 39 -5.15 -6.11 0.04
C VAL A 39 -5.27 -7.63 -0.04
N LEU A 40 -5.51 -8.27 1.11
CA LEU A 40 -5.58 -9.73 1.18
C LEU A 40 -7.01 -10.17 0.92
N ALA A 41 -7.17 -11.05 -0.06
CA ALA A 41 -8.49 -11.53 -0.47
C ALA A 41 -9.13 -12.36 0.64
N LYS A 42 -10.42 -12.12 0.86
CA LYS A 42 -11.24 -12.88 1.80
C LYS A 42 -10.72 -12.84 3.24
N SER A 43 -10.01 -11.79 3.61
CA SER A 43 -9.44 -11.64 4.94
C SER A 43 -10.08 -10.47 5.68
N GLY A 44 -10.22 -10.62 6.99
CA GLY A 44 -10.81 -9.61 7.84
C GLY A 44 -9.78 -8.72 8.51
N HIS A 45 -10.09 -8.30 9.73
CA HIS A 45 -9.28 -7.32 10.45
C HIS A 45 -7.94 -7.89 10.95
N ALA A 46 -7.92 -9.14 11.37
CA ALA A 46 -6.73 -9.76 11.94
C ALA A 46 -5.99 -10.60 10.89
N ILE A 47 -5.46 -9.95 9.85
CA ILE A 47 -4.88 -10.65 8.70
C ILE A 47 -3.70 -11.54 9.08
N ASN A 48 -2.92 -11.16 10.09
CA ASN A 48 -1.79 -11.98 10.54
C ASN A 48 -2.24 -13.29 11.18
N LEU A 49 -3.46 -13.34 11.69
CA LEU A 49 -4.04 -14.55 12.29
C LEU A 49 -4.87 -15.35 11.29
N GLU A 50 -5.54 -14.65 10.36
CA GLU A 50 -6.41 -15.31 9.38
C GLU A 50 -5.64 -15.88 8.21
N GLU A 51 -4.57 -15.20 7.78
CA GLU A 51 -3.76 -15.60 6.64
C GLU A 51 -2.28 -15.51 6.99
N PRO A 52 -1.81 -16.30 7.96
CA PRO A 52 -0.43 -16.14 8.45
C PRO A 52 0.63 -16.41 7.40
N ALA A 53 0.44 -17.41 6.54
CA ALA A 53 1.43 -17.72 5.52
C ALA A 53 1.55 -16.59 4.49
N LEU A 54 0.42 -16.06 4.02
CA LEU A 54 0.41 -14.98 3.06
C LEU A 54 0.95 -13.69 3.70
N PHE A 55 0.52 -13.40 4.92
CA PHE A 55 0.99 -12.23 5.64
C PHE A 55 2.52 -12.25 5.79
N ASN A 56 3.07 -13.39 6.22
CA ASN A 56 4.51 -13.53 6.41
C ASN A 56 5.27 -13.41 5.10
N ARG A 57 4.74 -13.97 4.02
CA ARG A 57 5.38 -13.88 2.70
C ARG A 57 5.43 -12.44 2.21
N LEU A 58 4.34 -11.69 2.37
CA LEU A 58 4.31 -10.29 1.98
C LEU A 58 5.29 -9.46 2.79
N LEU A 59 5.40 -9.76 4.07
CA LEU A 59 6.32 -9.07 4.95
C LEU A 59 7.77 -9.36 4.57
N GLU A 60 8.10 -10.62 4.33
CA GLU A 60 9.45 -11.01 3.91
C GLU A 60 9.81 -10.38 2.56
N ASP A 61 8.90 -10.41 1.61
CA ASP A 61 9.13 -9.81 0.30
C ASP A 61 9.37 -8.32 0.41
N PHE A 62 8.60 -7.66 1.26
CA PHE A 62 8.78 -6.23 1.51
C PHE A 62 10.19 -5.94 2.02
N PHE A 63 10.64 -6.68 3.03
CA PHE A 63 11.98 -6.49 3.58
C PHE A 63 13.06 -6.76 2.54
N HIS A 64 12.90 -7.81 1.74
CA HIS A 64 13.87 -8.13 0.69
C HIS A 64 13.96 -7.01 -0.36
N GLN A 65 12.83 -6.45 -0.75
CA GLN A 65 12.82 -5.36 -1.72
C GLN A 65 13.46 -4.10 -1.16
N VAL A 66 13.20 -3.80 0.11
CA VAL A 66 13.82 -2.65 0.77
C VAL A 66 15.35 -2.82 0.82
N GLU A 67 15.81 -4.00 1.25
CA GLU A 67 17.23 -4.28 1.35
C GLU A 67 17.92 -4.26 -0.01
N ALA A 68 17.20 -4.65 -1.05
CA ALA A 68 17.74 -4.64 -2.42
C ALA A 68 17.69 -3.25 -3.07
N GLY A 69 17.16 -2.26 -2.39
CA GLY A 69 17.04 -0.92 -2.93
C GLY A 69 15.99 -0.78 -4.03
N ARG A 70 15.03 -1.71 -4.09
CA ARG A 70 13.99 -1.68 -5.12
C ARG A 70 12.68 -1.06 -4.65
N TRP A 71 12.57 -0.66 -3.40
CA TRP A 71 11.37 -0.03 -2.87
C TRP A 71 11.47 1.47 -3.09
N THR A 72 10.95 1.92 -4.22
CA THR A 72 11.11 3.30 -4.69
C THR A 72 9.88 4.14 -4.34
N PRO A 73 10.00 5.48 -4.44
CA PRO A 73 8.83 6.35 -4.30
C PRO A 73 7.78 6.02 -5.36
N ARG A 74 6.56 6.48 -5.13
CA ARG A 74 5.46 6.28 -6.06
C ARG A 74 5.82 6.80 -7.43
N ASP A 75 5.51 6.00 -8.45
CA ASP A 75 5.71 6.40 -9.84
C ASP A 75 4.81 7.60 -10.15
N PRO A 76 5.38 8.74 -10.57
CA PRO A 76 4.56 9.91 -10.88
C PRO A 76 3.47 9.63 -11.92
N ARG A 77 3.70 8.68 -12.82
CA ARG A 77 2.71 8.31 -13.82
C ARG A 77 1.49 7.62 -13.24
N ALA A 78 1.61 7.08 -12.03
CA ALA A 78 0.48 6.43 -11.36
C ALA A 78 -0.46 7.42 -10.68
N ALA A 79 -0.05 8.68 -10.56
CA ALA A 79 -0.90 9.70 -9.94
C ALA A 79 -2.07 10.03 -10.85
N PRO A 80 -3.28 10.19 -10.30
CA PRO A 80 -4.47 10.48 -11.11
C PRO A 80 -4.29 11.71 -12.01
N SER A 81 -3.59 12.72 -11.54
CA SER A 81 -3.36 13.94 -12.31
C SER A 81 -2.43 13.72 -13.51
N SER A 82 -1.69 12.61 -13.54
CA SER A 82 -0.78 12.30 -14.64
C SER A 82 -1.41 11.37 -15.65
N LEU A 83 -2.13 10.35 -15.17
CA LEU A 83 -2.71 9.32 -16.03
C LEU A 83 -4.16 9.61 -16.39
N TRP A 84 -4.91 10.18 -15.47
CA TRP A 84 -6.34 10.41 -15.63
C TRP A 84 -6.67 11.84 -15.22
N SER A 85 -6.66 12.71 -16.19
CA SER A 85 -7.07 14.08 -15.95
C SER A 85 -8.57 14.16 -15.75
N PRO A 86 -9.10 15.27 -15.21
CA PRO A 86 -10.55 15.42 -15.00
C PRO A 86 -11.38 15.31 -16.26
N ASP A 87 -10.80 15.51 -17.44
CA ASP A 87 -11.49 15.38 -18.71
C ASP A 87 -11.41 13.97 -19.30
N GLY A 88 -10.87 13.02 -18.55
CA GLY A 88 -10.80 11.62 -18.96
C GLY A 88 -9.62 11.26 -19.85
N LYS A 89 -8.70 12.16 -20.07
CA LYS A 89 -7.51 11.88 -20.87
C LYS A 89 -6.37 11.39 -20.01
N PRO A 90 -5.56 10.44 -20.54
CA PRO A 90 -4.39 9.96 -19.81
C PRO A 90 -3.39 11.07 -19.54
#